data_69ecfe1cfe035ac49628e2d319e25639
#
_entry.id   69ecfe1cfe035ac49628e2d319e25639
#
_cell.length_a   1.000
_cell.length_b   1.000
_cell.length_c   1.000
_cell.angle_alpha   90.00
_cell.angle_beta   90.00
_cell.angle_gamma   90.00
#
_symmetry.space_group_name_H-M   'P 1'
#
loop_
_entity.id
_entity.type
_entity.pdbx_description
1 polymer ?
#
loop_
_entity_poly.entity_id
_entity_poly.type
_entity_poly.pdbx_seq_one_letter_code
_entity_poly.pdbx_strand_id
1 'polypeptide(L)'
;MKQFLLLAAVAALVFATPAFAPPAFAQGAASGDAAHGKQLFMADACYTCHGTTGAGGGPAGPALAHQGLPAEAIMQQLRHPQTRMPAYTDKILPDKDAADIIAYIQSLSQGPKQNPKDIPLLNQ
;
A
#
# COMPACT_ATOMS: atom_id res chain seq x y z
N MET A 1 9.59 -71.86 34.46
CA MET A 1 10.66 -71.90 33.67
C MET A 1 10.81 -70.55 33.04
N LYS A 2 11.92 -70.09 32.74
CA LYS A 2 12.44 -68.70 32.83
C LYS A 2 11.84 -67.74 31.81
N GLN A 3 11.14 -66.71 32.31
CA GLN A 3 10.68 -65.56 31.54
C GLN A 3 11.85 -64.61 31.30
N PHE A 4 12.09 -64.28 30.05
CA PHE A 4 12.97 -63.22 29.65
C PHE A 4 12.14 -61.99 29.28
N LEU A 5 12.15 -61.01 30.18
CA LEU A 5 11.68 -59.66 29.92
C LEU A 5 12.67 -58.94 29.03
N LEU A 6 12.27 -58.65 27.79
CA LEU A 6 12.97 -57.70 26.93
C LEU A 6 12.23 -56.36 26.96
N LEU A 7 12.76 -55.41 27.72
CA LEU A 7 12.38 -54.01 27.69
C LEU A 7 12.93 -53.39 26.42
N ALA A 8 12.05 -53.15 25.45
CA ALA A 8 12.36 -52.32 24.29
C ALA A 8 12.13 -50.86 24.63
N ALA A 9 13.21 -50.13 24.88
CA ALA A 9 13.19 -48.68 25.03
C ALA A 9 13.03 -48.06 23.63
N VAL A 10 11.84 -47.58 23.33
CA VAL A 10 11.60 -46.77 22.12
C VAL A 10 12.02 -45.34 22.42
N ALA A 11 13.20 -44.97 21.96
CA ALA A 11 13.64 -43.59 21.97
C ALA A 11 12.86 -42.78 20.90
N ALA A 12 11.89 -41.98 21.31
CA ALA A 12 11.22 -41.04 20.46
C ALA A 12 12.15 -39.86 20.13
N LEU A 13 12.76 -39.91 18.95
CA LEU A 13 13.45 -38.74 18.39
C LEU A 13 12.39 -37.74 17.97
N VAL A 14 12.20 -36.70 18.77
CA VAL A 14 11.43 -35.50 18.40
C VAL A 14 12.27 -34.71 17.41
N PHE A 15 12.01 -34.85 16.13
CA PHE A 15 12.54 -33.94 15.12
C PHE A 15 11.87 -32.58 15.31
N ALA A 16 12.57 -31.66 15.97
CA ALA A 16 12.23 -30.26 15.96
C ALA A 16 12.48 -29.72 14.55
N THR A 17 11.44 -29.68 13.72
CA THR A 17 11.49 -28.97 12.45
C THR A 17 11.58 -27.47 12.76
N PRO A 18 12.62 -26.74 12.31
CA PRO A 18 12.60 -25.30 12.41
C PRO A 18 11.43 -24.80 11.56
N ALA A 19 10.45 -24.19 12.21
CA ALA A 19 9.39 -23.47 11.53
C ALA A 19 10.04 -22.33 10.74
N PHE A 20 10.21 -22.53 9.46
CA PHE A 20 10.64 -21.48 8.54
C PHE A 20 9.44 -20.53 8.42
N ALA A 21 9.38 -19.57 9.34
CA ALA A 21 8.43 -18.47 9.20
C ALA A 21 8.83 -17.71 7.93
N PRO A 22 7.93 -17.58 6.92
CA PRO A 22 8.22 -16.74 5.79
C PRO A 22 8.50 -15.32 6.33
N PRO A 23 9.46 -14.58 5.75
CA PRO A 23 9.66 -13.20 6.13
C PRO A 23 8.30 -12.51 5.95
N ALA A 24 7.74 -12.02 7.05
CA ALA A 24 6.66 -11.07 6.99
C ALA A 24 7.24 -9.88 6.24
N PHE A 25 6.96 -9.79 4.94
CA PHE A 25 7.06 -8.53 4.24
C PHE A 25 6.09 -7.62 4.97
N ALA A 26 6.61 -6.93 5.97
CA ALA A 26 5.94 -5.77 6.50
C ALA A 26 5.71 -4.91 5.27
N GLN A 27 4.49 -4.90 4.76
CA GLN A 27 4.04 -3.87 3.87
C GLN A 27 4.21 -2.60 4.68
N GLY A 28 5.35 -1.94 4.46
CA GLY A 28 5.64 -0.68 5.09
C GLY A 28 4.55 0.27 4.63
N ALA A 29 3.47 0.37 5.42
CA ALA A 29 2.62 1.52 5.35
C ALA A 29 3.60 2.69 5.45
N ALA A 30 3.65 3.53 4.43
CA ALA A 30 4.45 4.73 4.50
C ALA A 30 4.10 5.39 5.83
N SER A 31 5.09 5.59 6.70
CA SER A 31 4.89 6.18 8.02
C SER A 31 4.56 7.67 7.93
N GLY A 32 3.93 8.09 6.82
CA GLY A 32 3.56 9.46 6.51
C GLY A 32 2.23 9.87 7.15
N ASP A 33 2.05 11.17 7.27
CA ASP A 33 0.79 11.80 7.71
C ASP A 33 -0.15 11.98 6.51
N ALA A 34 -1.22 11.20 6.44
CA ALA A 34 -2.19 11.27 5.35
C ALA A 34 -2.97 12.60 5.31
N ALA A 35 -3.16 13.26 6.45
CA ALA A 35 -3.85 14.56 6.49
C ALA A 35 -2.96 15.66 5.90
N HIS A 36 -1.67 15.66 6.24
CA HIS A 36 -0.68 16.54 5.63
C HIS A 36 -0.47 16.19 4.14
N GLY A 37 -0.41 14.90 3.81
CA GLY A 37 -0.31 14.43 2.44
C GLY A 37 -1.46 14.89 1.55
N LYS A 38 -2.69 14.99 2.08
CA LYS A 38 -3.81 15.59 1.36
C LYS A 38 -3.58 17.07 1.06
N GLN A 39 -3.03 17.82 2.01
CA GLN A 39 -2.72 19.25 1.79
C GLN A 39 -1.66 19.41 0.70
N LEU A 40 -0.59 18.61 0.76
CA LEU A 40 0.45 18.59 -0.27
C LEU A 40 -0.08 18.18 -1.65
N PHE A 41 -0.93 17.17 -1.70
CA PHE A 41 -1.58 16.73 -2.94
C PHE A 41 -2.36 17.86 -3.64
N MET A 42 -2.95 18.73 -2.86
CA MET A 42 -3.62 19.92 -3.37
C MET A 42 -2.63 21.05 -3.69
N ALA A 43 -1.64 21.29 -2.84
CA ALA A 43 -0.65 22.37 -3.02
C ALA A 43 0.25 22.14 -4.25
N ASP A 44 0.66 20.89 -4.46
CA ASP A 44 1.53 20.48 -5.58
C ASP A 44 0.74 20.19 -6.87
N ALA A 45 -0.54 20.57 -6.89
CA ALA A 45 -1.44 20.46 -8.02
C ALA A 45 -1.64 19.02 -8.58
N CYS A 46 -1.39 17.98 -7.79
CA CYS A 46 -1.61 16.59 -8.18
C CYS A 46 -3.07 16.34 -8.60
N TYR A 47 -4.00 17.06 -7.95
CA TYR A 47 -5.44 17.01 -8.23
C TYR A 47 -5.80 17.40 -9.67
N THR A 48 -4.99 18.20 -10.35
CA THR A 48 -5.29 18.66 -11.71
C THR A 48 -5.37 17.51 -12.71
N CYS A 49 -4.62 16.46 -12.48
CA CYS A 49 -4.62 15.25 -13.30
C CYS A 49 -5.37 14.09 -12.63
N HIS A 50 -5.24 13.94 -11.29
CA HIS A 50 -5.77 12.80 -10.57
C HIS A 50 -7.13 13.05 -9.90
N GLY A 51 -7.66 14.27 -10.01
CA GLY A 51 -8.91 14.68 -9.35
C GLY A 51 -8.73 14.96 -7.86
N THR A 52 -9.59 15.79 -7.28
CA THR A 52 -9.51 16.24 -5.88
C THR A 52 -9.69 15.11 -4.86
N THR A 53 -10.29 14.01 -5.28
CA THR A 53 -10.51 12.81 -4.48
C THR A 53 -9.64 11.63 -4.92
N GLY A 54 -8.69 11.86 -5.82
CA GLY A 54 -7.88 10.80 -6.41
C GLY A 54 -8.68 9.85 -7.32
N ALA A 55 -9.90 10.20 -7.66
CA ALA A 55 -10.75 9.36 -8.52
C ALA A 55 -10.27 9.31 -9.97
N GLY A 56 -9.49 10.30 -10.41
CA GLY A 56 -8.86 10.36 -11.73
C GLY A 56 -9.81 10.02 -12.87
N GLY A 57 -9.27 9.26 -13.81
CA GLY A 57 -10.12 8.58 -14.81
C GLY A 57 -10.32 9.33 -16.10
N GLY A 58 -9.63 10.43 -16.30
CA GLY A 58 -9.62 11.16 -17.57
C GLY A 58 -8.31 10.99 -18.33
N PRO A 59 -8.20 11.63 -19.50
CA PRO A 59 -6.98 11.61 -20.31
C PRO A 59 -5.80 12.32 -19.61
N ALA A 60 -6.05 13.05 -18.53
CA ALA A 60 -5.04 13.78 -17.77
C ALA A 60 -4.26 12.88 -16.81
N GLY A 61 -4.93 11.96 -16.12
CA GLY A 61 -4.27 11.06 -15.17
C GLY A 61 -5.16 9.90 -14.72
N PRO A 62 -4.56 8.77 -14.34
CA PRO A 62 -5.29 7.61 -13.85
C PRO A 62 -5.89 7.86 -12.47
N ALA A 63 -6.90 7.05 -12.11
CA ALA A 63 -7.39 6.97 -10.75
C ALA A 63 -6.29 6.47 -9.80
N LEU A 64 -6.20 7.06 -8.62
CA LEU A 64 -5.32 6.63 -7.52
C LEU A 64 -6.14 5.96 -6.41
N ALA A 65 -7.37 6.40 -6.22
CA ALA A 65 -8.29 5.81 -5.25
C ALA A 65 -8.60 4.35 -5.60
N HIS A 66 -8.68 3.49 -4.58
CA HIS A 66 -9.03 2.07 -4.68
C HIS A 66 -8.08 1.20 -5.53
N GLN A 67 -6.87 1.66 -5.80
CA GLN A 67 -5.89 0.92 -6.59
C GLN A 67 -5.00 -0.01 -5.75
N GLY A 68 -4.92 0.20 -4.44
CA GLY A 68 -4.06 -0.61 -3.56
C GLY A 68 -2.58 -0.53 -3.91
N LEU A 69 -2.12 0.62 -4.40
CA LEU A 69 -0.74 0.80 -4.86
C LEU A 69 0.25 0.68 -3.70
N PRO A 70 1.32 -0.12 -3.83
CA PRO A 70 2.37 -0.17 -2.84
C PRO A 70 3.15 1.15 -2.78
N ALA A 71 3.66 1.49 -1.59
CA ALA A 71 4.38 2.75 -1.35
C ALA A 71 5.56 2.94 -2.30
N GLU A 72 6.32 1.87 -2.52
CA GLU A 72 7.48 1.88 -3.41
C GLU A 72 7.10 2.20 -4.86
N ALA A 73 5.98 1.67 -5.34
CA ALA A 73 5.51 1.94 -6.70
C ALA A 73 5.09 3.40 -6.86
N ILE A 74 4.44 3.98 -5.84
CA ILE A 74 4.07 5.40 -5.85
C ILE A 74 5.34 6.27 -5.81
N MET A 75 6.29 5.97 -4.91
CA MET A 75 7.55 6.69 -4.82
C MET A 75 8.32 6.63 -6.14
N GLN A 76 8.42 5.44 -6.74
CA GLN A 76 9.07 5.27 -8.03
C GLN A 76 8.40 6.12 -9.12
N GLN A 77 7.07 6.15 -9.15
CA GLN A 77 6.32 6.95 -10.13
C GLN A 77 6.50 8.46 -9.89
N LEU A 78 6.62 8.91 -8.64
CA LEU A 78 6.90 10.31 -8.31
C LEU A 78 8.30 10.72 -8.79
N ARG A 79 9.31 9.88 -8.56
CA ARG A 79 10.72 10.17 -8.91
C ARG A 79 11.05 9.94 -10.37
N HIS A 80 10.48 8.89 -10.97
CA HIS A 80 10.77 8.42 -12.33
C HIS A 80 9.48 8.09 -13.08
N PRO A 81 8.66 9.10 -13.42
CA PRO A 81 7.37 8.87 -14.05
C PRO A 81 7.53 8.21 -15.43
N GLN A 82 6.66 7.24 -15.71
CA GLN A 82 6.65 6.50 -16.98
C GLN A 82 5.86 7.19 -18.09
N THR A 83 5.13 8.26 -17.75
CA THR A 83 4.20 8.93 -18.66
C THR A 83 4.36 10.45 -18.61
N ARG A 84 3.32 11.20 -18.97
CA ARG A 84 3.31 12.67 -18.97
C ARG A 84 3.31 13.32 -17.58
N MET A 85 3.31 12.55 -16.51
CA MET A 85 3.42 13.07 -15.16
C MET A 85 4.79 13.75 -14.99
N PRO A 86 4.88 14.94 -14.38
CA PRO A 86 6.17 15.55 -14.09
C PRO A 86 6.94 14.75 -13.03
N ALA A 87 8.28 14.77 -13.13
CA ALA A 87 9.11 14.16 -12.10
C ALA A 87 9.23 15.09 -10.89
N TYR A 88 8.90 14.59 -9.72
CA TYR A 88 9.08 15.28 -8.46
C TYR A 88 10.39 14.82 -7.81
N THR A 89 11.45 15.58 -8.01
CA THR A 89 12.74 15.31 -7.36
C THR A 89 12.69 15.59 -5.86
N ASP A 90 13.65 15.10 -5.10
CA ASP A 90 13.81 15.35 -3.67
C ASP A 90 13.94 16.85 -3.32
N LYS A 91 14.40 17.66 -4.26
CA LYS A 91 14.48 19.13 -4.12
C LYS A 91 13.12 19.82 -4.23
N ILE A 92 12.21 19.25 -5.00
CA ILE A 92 10.86 19.80 -5.21
C ILE A 92 9.89 19.23 -4.20
N LEU A 93 9.98 17.93 -3.96
CA LEU A 93 9.15 17.17 -3.02
C LEU A 93 10.08 16.33 -2.14
N PRO A 94 10.46 16.79 -0.95
CA PRO A 94 11.30 16.04 -0.01
C PRO A 94 10.72 14.66 0.31
N ASP A 95 11.57 13.69 0.66
CA ASP A 95 11.12 12.31 0.92
C ASP A 95 10.04 12.21 1.99
N LYS A 96 10.11 13.06 3.03
CA LYS A 96 9.07 13.13 4.07
C LYS A 96 7.73 13.52 3.47
N ASP A 97 7.70 14.56 2.66
CA ASP A 97 6.47 15.06 2.04
C ASP A 97 5.92 14.07 1.02
N ALA A 98 6.82 13.41 0.27
CA ALA A 98 6.44 12.30 -0.60
C ALA A 98 5.82 11.15 0.19
N ALA A 99 6.36 10.79 1.37
CA ALA A 99 5.80 9.77 2.23
C ALA A 99 4.39 10.16 2.76
N ASP A 100 4.19 11.43 3.08
CA ASP A 100 2.89 11.95 3.50
C ASP A 100 1.86 11.85 2.36
N ILE A 101 2.22 12.22 1.13
CA ILE A 101 1.39 12.04 -0.08
C ILE A 101 1.07 10.56 -0.32
N ILE A 102 2.06 9.68 -0.18
CA ILE A 102 1.88 8.24 -0.34
C ILE A 102 0.86 7.71 0.70
N ALA A 103 0.99 8.13 1.96
CA ALA A 103 0.04 7.76 3.01
C ALA A 103 -1.38 8.23 2.67
N TYR A 104 -1.53 9.44 2.14
CA TYR A 104 -2.83 9.94 1.66
C TYR A 104 -3.38 9.07 0.51
N ILE A 105 -2.60 8.80 -0.52
CA ILE A 105 -3.04 7.96 -1.65
C ILE A 105 -3.47 6.57 -1.17
N GLN A 106 -2.70 5.96 -0.26
CA GLN A 106 -3.04 4.66 0.32
C GLN A 106 -4.32 4.71 1.16
N SER A 107 -4.59 5.83 1.85
CA SER A 107 -5.84 6.02 2.58
C SER A 107 -7.07 6.06 1.66
N LEU A 108 -6.91 6.56 0.43
CA LEU A 108 -7.97 6.56 -0.58
C LEU A 108 -8.36 5.15 -1.03
N SER A 109 -7.46 4.19 -0.90
CA SER A 109 -7.71 2.79 -1.27
C SER A 109 -8.58 2.05 -0.24
N GLN A 110 -8.65 2.56 0.98
CA GLN A 110 -9.40 1.95 2.10
C GLN A 110 -10.84 2.49 2.22
N GLY A 111 -11.14 3.61 1.57
CA GLY A 111 -12.48 4.18 1.59
C GLY A 111 -13.50 3.35 0.79
N PRO A 112 -14.79 3.45 1.11
CA PRO A 112 -15.83 2.80 0.34
C PRO A 112 -15.80 3.30 -1.11
N LYS A 113 -15.90 2.38 -2.07
CA LYS A 113 -16.11 2.76 -3.47
C LYS A 113 -17.45 3.48 -3.59
N GLN A 114 -17.44 4.72 -4.04
CA GLN A 114 -18.67 5.43 -4.31
C GLN A 114 -19.36 4.81 -5.52
N ASN A 115 -20.54 4.23 -5.29
CA ASN A 115 -21.37 3.77 -6.37
C ASN A 115 -22.18 4.98 -6.89
N PRO A 116 -22.17 5.29 -8.20
CA PRO A 116 -22.96 6.37 -8.75
C PRO A 116 -24.46 6.28 -8.42
N LYS A 117 -24.97 5.07 -8.18
CA LYS A 117 -26.37 4.85 -7.77
C LYS A 117 -26.67 5.33 -6.34
N ASP A 118 -25.63 5.52 -5.51
CA ASP A 118 -25.77 5.96 -4.13
C ASP A 118 -25.69 7.48 -3.99
N ILE A 119 -25.52 8.19 -5.12
CA ILE A 119 -25.48 9.66 -5.18
C ILE A 119 -26.86 10.17 -5.56
N PRO A 120 -27.63 10.75 -4.61
CA PRO A 120 -29.02 11.17 -4.89
C PRO A 120 -29.18 12.13 -6.06
N LEU A 121 -28.17 12.99 -6.28
CA LEU A 121 -28.20 13.99 -7.37
C LEU A 121 -28.06 13.38 -8.78
N LEU A 122 -27.57 12.14 -8.90
CA LEU A 122 -27.42 11.46 -10.19
C LEU A 122 -28.61 10.57 -10.54
N ASN A 123 -29.58 10.45 -9.62
CA ASN A 123 -30.75 9.57 -9.76
C ASN A 123 -32.05 10.35 -9.97
N GLN A 124 -31.96 11.63 -10.37
CA GLN A 124 -33.13 12.48 -10.68
C GLN A 124 -33.51 12.38 -12.16
#